data_cc34d94aface8601505a34bba0bed135
#
_entry.id   cc34d94aface8601505a34bba0bed135
#
_cell.length_a   1.000
_cell.length_b   1.000
_cell.length_c   1.000
_cell.angle_alpha   90.00
_cell.angle_beta   90.00
_cell.angle_gamma   90.00
#
_symmetry.space_group_name_H-M   'P 1'
#
loop_
_entity.id
_entity.type
_entity.pdbx_description
1 polymer ?
#
loop_
_entity_poly.entity_id
_entity_poly.type
_entity_poly.pdbx_seq_one_letter_code
_entity_poly.pdbx_strand_id
1 'polypeptide(L)'
;MASRVNVVIPTKSNFTGLAELLSDLSVDPAVDTICIVADGQNTYDTLPDPSDGIIKVVVPEGVGIHKMWNRGIEAVGRESHIAFLNDDVRLEQHCLSSLSDSLDNDPTIGIICPNYTSIDMNEDRRVLNTCGSRYDGTGGLAGFAMMLRSDLAKVYSFDEKLTWWYGDDDVLLWVTKTMGFRAVIAHQARCQHADSVTIRTDPPADFGRLVAEDREYFRAKWL
;
A
#
# COMPACT_ATOMS: atom_id res chain seq x y z
N MET A 1 10.00 -3.60 -21.95
CA MET A 1 9.14 -2.52 -21.46
C MET A 1 8.87 -2.84 -20.01
N ALA A 2 8.98 -1.88 -19.10
CA ALA A 2 8.60 -2.07 -17.70
C ALA A 2 7.14 -2.53 -17.62
N SER A 3 6.82 -3.39 -16.67
CA SER A 3 5.45 -3.81 -16.43
C SER A 3 4.61 -2.62 -15.99
N ARG A 4 3.33 -2.62 -16.35
CA ARG A 4 2.40 -1.58 -15.89
C ARG A 4 2.03 -1.78 -14.44
N VAL A 5 1.71 -0.68 -13.78
CA VAL A 5 1.35 -0.65 -12.35
C VAL A 5 -0.07 -0.12 -12.18
N ASN A 6 -0.92 -0.92 -11.58
CA ASN A 6 -2.20 -0.47 -11.08
C ASN A 6 -2.04 0.05 -9.65
N VAL A 7 -2.71 1.14 -9.31
CA VAL A 7 -2.59 1.80 -8.01
C VAL A 7 -3.92 1.75 -7.27
N VAL A 8 -3.90 1.40 -5.99
CA VAL A 8 -5.06 1.41 -5.11
C VAL A 8 -4.82 2.39 -3.96
N ILE A 9 -5.71 3.38 -3.81
CA ILE A 9 -5.61 4.43 -2.80
C ILE A 9 -6.91 4.48 -2.00
N PRO A 10 -6.93 3.97 -0.76
CA PRO A 10 -8.03 4.20 0.17
C PRO A 10 -7.98 5.66 0.66
N THR A 11 -9.14 6.30 0.77
CA THR A 11 -9.24 7.67 1.29
C THR A 11 -10.52 7.87 2.10
N LYS A 12 -10.44 8.73 3.12
CA LYS A 12 -11.59 9.14 3.95
C LYS A 12 -11.78 10.66 3.96
N SER A 13 -10.75 11.40 4.33
CA SER A 13 -10.87 12.85 4.57
C SER A 13 -9.64 13.67 4.14
N ASN A 14 -8.54 13.02 3.75
CA ASN A 14 -7.30 13.70 3.37
C ASN A 14 -7.26 14.07 1.88
N PHE A 15 -8.20 14.91 1.43
CA PHE A 15 -8.31 15.28 0.01
C PHE A 15 -7.11 16.10 -0.51
N THR A 16 -6.44 16.87 0.35
CA THR A 16 -5.23 17.62 -0.03
C THR A 16 -4.08 16.66 -0.32
N GLY A 17 -3.79 15.72 0.59
CA GLY A 17 -2.75 14.72 0.39
C GLY A 17 -3.03 13.84 -0.83
N LEU A 18 -4.30 13.41 -1.00
CA LEU A 18 -4.72 12.68 -2.19
C LEU A 18 -4.45 13.46 -3.48
N ALA A 19 -4.79 14.75 -3.56
CA ALA A 19 -4.54 15.56 -4.74
C ALA A 19 -3.04 15.69 -5.07
N GLU A 20 -2.21 15.84 -4.04
CA GLU A 20 -0.76 15.86 -4.18
C GLU A 20 -0.21 14.52 -4.67
N LEU A 21 -0.67 13.39 -4.10
CA LEU A 21 -0.30 12.06 -4.54
C LEU A 21 -0.72 11.79 -6.00
N LEU A 22 -1.93 12.19 -6.40
CA LEU A 22 -2.39 12.08 -7.79
C LEU A 22 -1.51 12.88 -8.75
N SER A 23 -1.02 14.05 -8.32
CA SER A 23 -0.05 14.83 -9.10
C SER A 23 1.29 14.09 -9.25
N ASP A 24 1.80 13.47 -8.17
CA ASP A 24 3.03 12.66 -8.25
C ASP A 24 2.86 11.45 -9.20
N LEU A 25 1.70 10.79 -9.15
CA LEU A 25 1.39 9.63 -9.99
C LEU A 25 1.21 9.98 -11.47
N SER A 26 0.69 11.17 -11.78
CA SER A 26 0.40 11.60 -13.16
C SER A 26 1.62 11.70 -14.05
N VAL A 27 2.81 11.81 -13.46
CA VAL A 27 4.09 11.94 -14.19
C VAL A 27 4.92 10.66 -14.16
N ASP A 28 4.46 9.59 -13.50
CA ASP A 28 5.17 8.30 -13.47
C ASP A 28 4.69 7.40 -14.62
N PRO A 29 5.55 7.10 -15.60
CA PRO A 29 5.16 6.41 -16.82
C PRO A 29 4.76 4.94 -16.63
N ALA A 30 5.06 4.33 -15.49
CA ALA A 30 4.63 2.97 -15.19
C ALA A 30 3.15 2.89 -14.77
N VAL A 31 2.56 3.99 -14.30
CA VAL A 31 1.16 4.01 -13.83
C VAL A 31 0.20 3.79 -15.00
N ASP A 32 -0.69 2.81 -14.86
CA ASP A 32 -1.72 2.47 -15.84
C ASP A 32 -3.10 2.91 -15.37
N THR A 33 -3.54 2.37 -14.24
CA THR A 33 -4.87 2.63 -13.68
C THR A 33 -4.75 2.97 -12.20
N ILE A 34 -5.47 3.99 -11.77
CA ILE A 34 -5.56 4.40 -10.36
C ILE A 34 -7.00 4.14 -9.88
N CYS A 35 -7.16 3.37 -8.80
CA CYS A 35 -8.45 3.23 -8.12
C CYS A 35 -8.41 3.98 -6.80
N ILE A 36 -9.28 5.00 -6.67
CA ILE A 36 -9.55 5.69 -5.41
C ILE A 36 -10.72 5.00 -4.73
N VAL A 37 -10.50 4.44 -3.54
CA VAL A 37 -11.52 3.77 -2.75
C VAL A 37 -11.98 4.70 -1.62
N ALA A 38 -13.19 5.21 -1.73
CA ALA A 38 -13.80 6.14 -0.77
C ALA A 38 -14.42 5.40 0.42
N ASP A 39 -14.04 5.78 1.64
CA ASP A 39 -14.66 5.31 2.89
C ASP A 39 -15.98 6.08 3.14
N GLY A 40 -17.07 5.54 2.64
CA GLY A 40 -18.40 6.13 2.74
C GLY A 40 -18.81 7.05 1.58
N GLN A 41 -20.13 7.24 1.43
CA GLN A 41 -20.72 8.01 0.35
C GLN A 41 -20.33 9.50 0.38
N ASN A 42 -20.24 10.10 1.57
CA ASN A 42 -19.85 11.50 1.70
C ASN A 42 -18.42 11.76 1.16
N THR A 43 -17.49 10.84 1.43
CA THR A 43 -16.14 10.88 0.86
C THR A 43 -16.19 10.76 -0.65
N TYR A 44 -16.96 9.80 -1.17
CA TYR A 44 -17.10 9.58 -2.61
C TYR A 44 -17.64 10.82 -3.35
N ASP A 45 -18.66 11.48 -2.82
CA ASP A 45 -19.30 12.65 -3.42
C ASP A 45 -18.38 13.89 -3.41
N THR A 46 -17.39 13.93 -2.51
CA THR A 46 -16.41 15.02 -2.41
C THR A 46 -15.25 14.85 -3.40
N LEU A 47 -15.00 13.62 -3.85
CA LEU A 47 -13.91 13.36 -4.80
C LEU A 47 -14.23 13.98 -6.18
N PRO A 48 -13.22 14.52 -6.88
CA PRO A 48 -13.41 15.00 -8.23
C PRO A 48 -13.92 13.91 -9.17
N ASP A 49 -14.57 14.30 -10.25
CA ASP A 49 -14.98 13.34 -11.27
C ASP A 49 -13.77 12.58 -11.83
N PRO A 50 -13.93 11.28 -12.11
CA PRO A 50 -12.82 10.49 -12.64
C PRO A 50 -12.38 11.02 -14.01
N SER A 51 -11.08 11.08 -14.22
CA SER A 51 -10.44 11.34 -15.51
C SER A 51 -9.95 10.02 -16.11
N ASP A 52 -9.41 10.08 -17.34
CA ASP A 52 -8.83 8.90 -17.98
C ASP A 52 -7.81 8.20 -17.06
N GLY A 53 -7.94 6.90 -16.93
CA GLY A 53 -7.10 6.08 -16.06
C GLY A 53 -7.42 6.14 -14.56
N ILE A 54 -8.44 6.89 -14.12
CA ILE A 54 -8.87 6.97 -12.72
C ILE A 54 -10.25 6.34 -12.55
N ILE A 55 -10.35 5.40 -11.62
CA ILE A 55 -11.58 4.75 -11.19
C ILE A 55 -11.91 5.22 -9.77
N LYS A 56 -13.17 5.55 -9.51
CA LYS A 56 -13.67 5.78 -8.14
C LYS A 56 -14.59 4.66 -7.73
N VAL A 57 -14.39 4.13 -6.54
CA VAL A 57 -15.32 3.18 -5.92
C VAL A 57 -15.65 3.63 -4.50
N VAL A 58 -16.82 3.25 -4.02
CA VAL A 58 -17.27 3.52 -2.65
C VAL A 58 -17.47 2.22 -1.89
N VAL A 59 -17.10 2.24 -0.61
CA VAL A 59 -17.42 1.18 0.35
C VAL A 59 -18.25 1.75 1.49
N PRO A 60 -18.97 0.92 2.27
CA PRO A 60 -19.63 1.41 3.50
C PRO A 60 -18.60 2.04 4.44
N GLU A 61 -18.98 3.13 5.11
CA GLU A 61 -18.09 3.84 6.03
C GLU A 61 -17.58 2.93 7.16
N GLY A 62 -16.30 3.04 7.46
CA GLY A 62 -15.65 2.34 8.56
C GLY A 62 -15.40 0.84 8.36
N VAL A 63 -15.44 0.35 7.11
CA VAL A 63 -15.21 -1.10 6.84
C VAL A 63 -13.78 -1.56 7.09
N GLY A 64 -12.85 -0.63 7.24
CA GLY A 64 -11.43 -0.91 7.44
C GLY A 64 -10.62 -0.93 6.14
N ILE A 65 -9.32 -0.66 6.30
CA ILE A 65 -8.41 -0.43 5.17
C ILE A 65 -8.22 -1.68 4.30
N HIS A 66 -8.24 -2.88 4.89
CA HIS A 66 -8.00 -4.13 4.16
C HIS A 66 -9.15 -4.48 3.20
N LYS A 67 -10.39 -4.19 3.59
CA LYS A 67 -11.56 -4.28 2.69
C LYS A 67 -11.49 -3.25 1.57
N MET A 68 -11.01 -2.05 1.88
CA MET A 68 -10.82 -1.00 0.87
C MET A 68 -9.77 -1.44 -0.15
N TRP A 69 -8.63 -1.98 0.28
CA TRP A 69 -7.61 -2.51 -0.64
C TRP A 69 -8.16 -3.65 -1.50
N ASN A 70 -8.88 -4.61 -0.93
CA ASN A 70 -9.50 -5.69 -1.70
C ASN A 70 -10.46 -5.15 -2.75
N ARG A 71 -11.28 -4.17 -2.39
CA ARG A 71 -12.21 -3.54 -3.33
C ARG A 71 -11.51 -2.81 -4.46
N GLY A 72 -10.40 -2.14 -4.15
CA GLY A 72 -9.54 -1.52 -5.15
C GLY A 72 -8.90 -2.55 -6.10
N ILE A 73 -8.37 -3.67 -5.58
CA ILE A 73 -7.84 -4.77 -6.39
C ILE A 73 -8.89 -5.29 -7.37
N GLU A 74 -10.13 -5.49 -6.92
CA GLU A 74 -11.23 -5.93 -7.80
C GLU A 74 -11.48 -4.94 -8.94
N ALA A 75 -11.40 -3.65 -8.66
CA ALA A 75 -11.68 -2.59 -9.62
C ALA A 75 -10.57 -2.43 -10.68
N VAL A 76 -9.30 -2.51 -10.29
CA VAL A 76 -8.16 -2.36 -11.23
C VAL A 76 -7.79 -3.65 -11.94
N GLY A 77 -8.27 -4.81 -11.46
CA GLY A 77 -7.86 -6.11 -11.97
C GLY A 77 -6.49 -6.55 -11.43
N ARG A 78 -6.08 -7.78 -11.82
CA ARG A 78 -4.94 -8.49 -11.21
C ARG A 78 -3.83 -8.84 -12.20
N GLU A 79 -3.83 -8.26 -13.39
CA GLU A 79 -2.87 -8.64 -14.45
C GLU A 79 -1.55 -7.86 -14.39
N SER A 80 -1.53 -6.73 -13.69
CA SER A 80 -0.37 -5.85 -13.52
C SER A 80 0.21 -5.97 -12.10
N HIS A 81 1.37 -5.41 -11.85
CA HIS A 81 1.80 -5.11 -10.48
C HIS A 81 0.77 -4.19 -9.81
N ILE A 82 0.56 -4.35 -8.51
CA ILE A 82 -0.39 -3.52 -7.77
C ILE A 82 0.35 -2.76 -6.67
N ALA A 83 0.30 -1.43 -6.75
CA ALA A 83 0.78 -0.55 -5.69
C ALA A 83 -0.37 -0.18 -4.75
N PHE A 84 -0.15 -0.32 -3.45
CA PHE A 84 -1.03 0.10 -2.37
C PHE A 84 -0.43 1.33 -1.73
N LEU A 85 -1.12 2.46 -1.83
CA LEU A 85 -0.63 3.75 -1.32
C LEU A 85 -1.68 4.37 -0.40
N ASN A 86 -1.25 4.91 0.75
CA ASN A 86 -2.10 5.77 1.55
C ASN A 86 -2.21 7.16 0.91
N ASP A 87 -3.28 7.89 1.21
CA ASP A 87 -3.57 9.22 0.67
C ASP A 87 -2.71 10.35 1.29
N ASP A 88 -1.79 10.02 2.19
CA ASP A 88 -0.84 10.94 2.84
C ASP A 88 0.63 10.63 2.49
N VAL A 89 0.84 9.95 1.37
CA VAL A 89 2.17 9.63 0.81
C VAL A 89 2.54 10.65 -0.27
N ARG A 90 3.82 11.03 -0.31
CA ARG A 90 4.45 11.75 -1.42
C ARG A 90 5.50 10.87 -2.05
N LEU A 91 5.47 10.74 -3.36
CA LEU A 91 6.42 9.94 -4.12
C LEU A 91 7.44 10.83 -4.81
N GLU A 92 8.71 10.43 -4.78
CA GLU A 92 9.69 11.04 -5.68
C GLU A 92 9.43 10.62 -7.13
N GLN A 93 9.93 11.42 -8.06
CA GLN A 93 9.75 11.19 -9.50
C GLN A 93 10.22 9.77 -9.90
N HIS A 94 9.43 9.07 -10.72
CA HIS A 94 9.70 7.70 -11.17
C HIS A 94 9.75 6.64 -10.06
N CYS A 95 9.16 6.89 -8.90
CA CYS A 95 9.16 5.96 -7.79
C CYS A 95 8.55 4.61 -8.18
N LEU A 96 7.33 4.59 -8.74
CA LEU A 96 6.66 3.34 -9.11
C LEU A 96 7.32 2.66 -10.31
N SER A 97 7.86 3.42 -11.26
CA SER A 97 8.68 2.88 -12.35
C SER A 97 9.88 2.11 -11.81
N SER A 98 10.61 2.68 -10.84
CA SER A 98 11.79 2.03 -10.23
C SER A 98 11.41 0.76 -9.45
N LEU A 99 10.26 0.77 -8.73
CA LEU A 99 9.76 -0.42 -8.05
C LEU A 99 9.37 -1.52 -9.05
N SER A 100 8.68 -1.16 -10.13
CA SER A 100 8.28 -2.10 -11.19
C SER A 100 9.50 -2.72 -11.87
N ASP A 101 10.49 -1.91 -12.22
CA ASP A 101 11.74 -2.38 -12.82
C ASP A 101 12.48 -3.37 -11.89
N SER A 102 12.51 -3.10 -10.58
CA SER A 102 13.10 -4.02 -9.61
C SER A 102 12.37 -5.36 -9.55
N LEU A 103 11.03 -5.36 -9.58
CA LEU A 103 10.23 -6.58 -9.61
C LEU A 103 10.43 -7.37 -10.92
N ASP A 104 10.52 -6.68 -12.06
CA ASP A 104 10.72 -7.31 -13.37
C ASP A 104 12.13 -7.93 -13.49
N ASN A 105 13.15 -7.24 -12.96
CA ASN A 105 14.55 -7.66 -13.07
C ASN A 105 14.94 -8.75 -12.06
N ASP A 106 14.23 -8.87 -10.93
CA ASP A 106 14.49 -9.90 -9.93
C ASP A 106 13.23 -10.72 -9.62
N PRO A 107 13.08 -11.92 -10.23
CA PRO A 107 11.93 -12.78 -10.04
C PRO A 107 11.80 -13.35 -8.61
N THR A 108 12.79 -13.17 -7.75
CA THR A 108 12.73 -13.62 -6.36
C THR A 108 12.05 -12.61 -5.43
N ILE A 109 11.83 -11.37 -5.87
CA ILE A 109 11.13 -10.34 -5.10
C ILE A 109 9.62 -10.48 -5.30
N GLY A 110 8.87 -10.68 -4.24
CA GLY A 110 7.41 -10.78 -4.26
C GLY A 110 6.70 -9.48 -3.89
N ILE A 111 7.28 -8.72 -2.96
CA ILE A 111 6.77 -7.43 -2.51
C ILE A 111 7.92 -6.46 -2.28
N ILE A 112 7.70 -5.21 -2.64
CA ILE A 112 8.71 -4.16 -2.56
C ILE A 112 8.07 -2.85 -2.06
N CYS A 113 8.83 -2.06 -1.31
CA CYS A 113 8.43 -0.71 -0.94
C CYS A 113 9.55 0.29 -1.23
N PRO A 114 9.24 1.58 -1.41
CA PRO A 114 10.26 2.60 -1.54
C PRO A 114 11.03 2.80 -0.23
N ASN A 115 12.21 3.40 -0.32
CA ASN A 115 12.95 3.85 0.84
C ASN A 115 12.25 5.08 1.45
N TYR A 116 11.67 4.90 2.61
CA TYR A 116 10.99 5.93 3.41
C TYR A 116 11.83 6.38 4.62
N THR A 117 13.05 5.83 4.74
CA THR A 117 13.95 6.15 5.84
C THR A 117 14.85 7.34 5.49
N SER A 118 15.41 8.00 6.50
CA SER A 118 16.44 9.03 6.29
C SER A 118 17.82 8.46 5.91
N ILE A 119 17.93 7.13 5.83
CA ILE A 119 19.19 6.46 5.52
C ILE A 119 19.38 6.40 4.01
N ASP A 120 20.47 6.92 3.52
CA ASP A 120 20.88 6.72 2.14
C ASP A 120 21.35 5.28 1.95
N MET A 121 20.69 4.59 1.03
CA MET A 121 20.98 3.23 0.66
C MET A 121 21.62 3.21 -0.73
N ASN A 122 22.66 2.42 -0.92
CA ASN A 122 23.33 2.20 -2.20
C ASN A 122 22.97 0.89 -2.87
N GLU A 123 22.16 0.07 -2.20
CA GLU A 123 21.60 -1.18 -2.70
C GLU A 123 20.24 -1.48 -2.04
N ASP A 124 19.45 -2.34 -2.68
CA ASP A 124 18.18 -2.78 -2.15
C ASP A 124 18.36 -3.58 -0.87
N ARG A 125 17.52 -3.30 0.13
CA ARG A 125 17.59 -3.96 1.43
C ARG A 125 16.47 -4.97 1.61
N ARG A 126 16.85 -6.21 1.94
CA ARG A 126 15.88 -7.25 2.29
C ARG A 126 15.18 -6.93 3.62
N VAL A 127 13.86 -7.02 3.61
CA VAL A 127 13.04 -6.97 4.82
C VAL A 127 13.05 -8.35 5.49
N LEU A 128 13.53 -8.42 6.72
CA LEU A 128 13.67 -9.69 7.46
C LEU A 128 12.61 -9.86 8.55
N ASN A 129 12.08 -8.76 9.05
CA ASN A 129 11.18 -8.73 10.19
C ASN A 129 9.87 -8.03 9.85
N THR A 130 8.85 -8.25 10.65
CA THR A 130 7.58 -7.54 10.59
C THR A 130 7.71 -6.09 11.09
N CYS A 131 6.62 -5.35 11.06
CA CYS A 131 6.55 -3.91 11.36
C CYS A 131 7.17 -3.48 12.70
N GLY A 132 7.27 -4.36 13.68
CA GLY A 132 7.98 -4.09 14.94
C GLY A 132 9.44 -3.67 14.76
N SER A 133 10.10 -4.07 13.67
CA SER A 133 11.49 -3.72 13.36
C SER A 133 11.65 -2.26 12.89
N ARG A 134 10.60 -1.53 12.60
CA ARG A 134 10.66 -0.10 12.22
C ARG A 134 11.33 0.76 13.29
N TYR A 135 11.18 0.36 14.55
CA TYR A 135 11.68 1.12 15.69
C TYR A 135 13.16 0.89 15.98
N ASP A 136 13.77 -0.15 15.43
CA ASP A 136 15.20 -0.44 15.59
C ASP A 136 16.08 0.21 14.48
N GLY A 137 15.47 1.00 13.59
CA GLY A 137 16.17 1.69 12.50
C GLY A 137 16.49 0.78 11.30
N THR A 138 16.13 -0.52 11.34
CA THR A 138 16.38 -1.42 10.20
C THR A 138 15.33 -1.27 9.10
N GLY A 139 14.16 -0.69 9.40
CA GLY A 139 13.01 -0.52 8.52
C GLY A 139 12.29 -1.84 8.24
N GLY A 140 10.96 -1.80 8.36
CA GLY A 140 10.08 -2.87 7.92
C GLY A 140 9.52 -2.58 6.53
N LEU A 141 8.58 -3.40 6.06
CA LEU A 141 7.79 -3.07 4.89
C LEU A 141 6.98 -1.80 5.15
N ALA A 142 7.00 -0.84 4.24
CA ALA A 142 6.18 0.37 4.34
C ALA A 142 4.73 0.04 3.97
N GLY A 143 3.88 -0.24 4.96
CA GLY A 143 2.46 -0.56 4.73
C GLY A 143 1.66 0.56 4.09
N PHE A 144 2.15 1.80 4.16
CA PHE A 144 1.57 2.97 3.52
C PHE A 144 1.98 3.18 2.06
N ALA A 145 3.03 2.44 1.59
CA ALA A 145 3.50 2.50 0.20
C ALA A 145 4.21 1.19 -0.15
N MET A 146 3.52 0.25 -0.75
CA MET A 146 4.07 -1.05 -1.13
C MET A 146 3.54 -1.51 -2.48
N MET A 147 4.33 -2.31 -3.19
CA MET A 147 3.94 -2.89 -4.48
C MET A 147 4.08 -4.40 -4.46
N LEU A 148 3.01 -5.10 -4.81
CA LEU A 148 2.94 -6.54 -4.95
C LEU A 148 3.13 -6.95 -6.42
N ARG A 149 3.97 -7.96 -6.68
CA ARG A 149 4.19 -8.43 -8.04
C ARG A 149 2.94 -9.10 -8.62
N SER A 150 2.76 -9.02 -9.93
CA SER A 150 1.54 -9.40 -10.63
C SER A 150 1.12 -10.86 -10.43
N ASP A 151 2.04 -11.81 -10.43
CA ASP A 151 1.72 -13.23 -10.19
C ASP A 151 1.19 -13.47 -8.76
N LEU A 152 1.68 -12.76 -7.78
CA LEU A 152 1.15 -12.82 -6.43
C LEU A 152 -0.17 -12.04 -6.29
N ALA A 153 -0.32 -10.91 -6.99
CA ALA A 153 -1.56 -10.13 -7.01
C ALA A 153 -2.76 -10.95 -7.55
N LYS A 154 -2.52 -11.90 -8.46
CA LYS A 154 -3.55 -12.79 -8.99
C LYS A 154 -4.22 -13.68 -7.94
N VAL A 155 -3.49 -14.03 -6.90
CA VAL A 155 -3.95 -14.99 -5.89
C VAL A 155 -4.08 -14.42 -4.48
N TYR A 156 -3.54 -13.22 -4.22
CA TYR A 156 -3.59 -12.59 -2.91
C TYR A 156 -4.88 -11.79 -2.71
N SER A 157 -5.39 -11.82 -1.50
CA SER A 157 -6.36 -10.87 -0.98
C SER A 157 -6.02 -10.58 0.48
N PHE A 158 -6.17 -9.34 0.89
CA PHE A 158 -5.98 -8.97 2.28
C PHE A 158 -6.98 -9.69 3.18
N ASP A 159 -6.55 -10.11 4.36
CA ASP A 159 -7.41 -10.74 5.34
C ASP A 159 -8.34 -9.71 6.00
N GLU A 160 -9.62 -9.75 5.65
CA GLU A 160 -10.63 -8.79 6.10
C GLU A 160 -11.03 -8.95 7.58
N LYS A 161 -10.50 -9.95 8.28
CA LYS A 161 -10.60 -10.04 9.73
C LYS A 161 -9.65 -9.07 10.44
N LEU A 162 -8.58 -8.66 9.76
CA LEU A 162 -7.78 -7.50 10.14
C LEU A 162 -8.50 -6.25 9.64
N THR A 163 -8.78 -5.30 10.51
CA THR A 163 -9.58 -4.12 10.15
C THR A 163 -8.69 -2.93 9.77
N TRP A 164 -7.75 -2.57 10.64
CA TRP A 164 -6.96 -1.35 10.50
C TRP A 164 -5.45 -1.58 10.54
N TRP A 165 -4.97 -2.59 11.27
CA TRP A 165 -3.54 -2.82 11.49
C TRP A 165 -3.12 -4.23 11.05
N TYR A 166 -1.81 -4.41 10.93
CA TYR A 166 -1.16 -5.69 10.62
C TYR A 166 -1.41 -6.24 9.20
N GLY A 167 -2.06 -5.50 8.30
CA GLY A 167 -2.23 -5.97 6.93
C GLY A 167 -0.93 -5.98 6.14
N ASP A 168 -0.06 -5.01 6.40
CA ASP A 168 1.30 -4.97 5.85
C ASP A 168 2.18 -6.09 6.41
N ASP A 169 2.05 -6.41 7.69
CA ASP A 169 2.73 -7.56 8.30
C ASP A 169 2.15 -8.89 7.79
N ASP A 170 0.84 -8.96 7.59
CA ASP A 170 0.16 -10.16 7.07
C ASP A 170 0.62 -10.50 5.64
N VAL A 171 0.59 -9.51 4.73
CA VAL A 171 1.08 -9.71 3.35
C VAL A 171 2.58 -10.00 3.34
N LEU A 172 3.39 -9.37 4.19
CA LEU A 172 4.80 -9.65 4.32
C LEU A 172 5.07 -11.12 4.68
N LEU A 173 4.37 -11.63 5.70
CA LEU A 173 4.54 -13.01 6.13
C LEU A 173 3.98 -14.00 5.11
N TRP A 174 2.87 -13.67 4.46
CA TRP A 174 2.34 -14.49 3.37
C TRP A 174 3.32 -14.57 2.20
N VAL A 175 3.87 -13.45 1.75
CA VAL A 175 4.86 -13.42 0.65
C VAL A 175 6.13 -14.19 1.01
N THR A 176 6.63 -14.01 2.25
CA THR A 176 7.94 -14.57 2.64
C THR A 176 7.87 -15.97 3.16
N LYS A 177 6.90 -16.31 4.04
CA LYS A 177 6.81 -17.64 4.67
C LYS A 177 5.97 -18.62 3.86
N THR A 178 4.90 -18.15 3.20
CA THR A 178 3.99 -19.04 2.47
C THR A 178 4.41 -19.19 1.01
N MET A 179 4.73 -18.08 0.33
CA MET A 179 5.05 -18.09 -1.09
C MET A 179 6.56 -18.22 -1.37
N GLY A 180 7.42 -18.01 -0.37
CA GLY A 180 8.87 -18.19 -0.49
C GLY A 180 9.61 -17.08 -1.24
N PHE A 181 8.96 -15.94 -1.50
CA PHE A 181 9.57 -14.78 -2.13
C PHE A 181 10.30 -13.89 -1.11
N ARG A 182 11.03 -12.91 -1.60
CA ARG A 182 11.66 -11.87 -0.78
C ARG A 182 10.77 -10.64 -0.69
N ALA A 183 10.84 -9.95 0.45
CA ALA A 183 10.36 -8.59 0.61
C ALA A 183 11.55 -7.63 0.63
N VAL A 184 11.44 -6.48 -0.02
CA VAL A 184 12.57 -5.58 -0.27
C VAL A 184 12.18 -4.11 -0.04
N ILE A 185 13.13 -3.31 0.47
CA ILE A 185 13.09 -1.85 0.42
C ILE A 185 14.01 -1.43 -0.72
N ALA A 186 13.45 -0.77 -1.73
CA ALA A 186 14.20 -0.32 -2.91
C ALA A 186 15.07 0.90 -2.58
N HIS A 187 16.33 0.90 -3.00
CA HIS A 187 17.23 2.03 -2.77
C HIS A 187 16.99 3.18 -3.76
N GLN A 188 16.55 2.89 -4.97
CA GLN A 188 16.36 3.87 -6.05
C GLN A 188 14.97 4.54 -6.05
N ALA A 189 14.05 4.06 -5.22
CA ALA A 189 12.71 4.61 -5.09
C ALA A 189 12.55 5.23 -3.70
N ARG A 190 12.06 6.46 -3.62
CA ARG A 190 11.88 7.15 -2.33
C ARG A 190 10.47 7.69 -2.18
N CYS A 191 10.02 7.72 -0.94
CA CYS A 191 8.77 8.37 -0.58
C CYS A 191 8.87 9.06 0.78
N GLN A 192 7.93 9.95 1.04
CA GLN A 192 7.68 10.56 2.34
C GLN A 192 6.27 10.22 2.78
N HIS A 193 6.05 10.11 4.08
CA HIS A 193 4.75 9.82 4.67
C HIS A 193 4.44 10.83 5.77
N ALA A 194 3.25 11.41 5.74
CA ALA A 194 2.83 12.44 6.69
C ALA A 194 2.35 11.89 8.05
N ASP A 195 2.72 10.64 8.38
CA ASP A 195 2.46 9.97 9.65
C ASP A 195 0.97 9.86 10.04
N SER A 196 0.20 9.14 9.22
CA SER A 196 -1.17 8.73 9.56
C SER A 196 -2.12 9.91 9.82
N VAL A 197 -2.23 10.82 8.86
CA VAL A 197 -3.08 12.02 8.96
C VAL A 197 -4.51 11.67 9.39
N THR A 198 -5.15 10.71 8.72
CA THR A 198 -6.53 10.30 9.01
C THR A 198 -6.70 9.78 10.44
N ILE A 199 -5.79 8.94 10.93
CA ILE A 199 -5.86 8.41 12.31
C ILE A 199 -5.70 9.50 13.36
N ARG A 200 -4.92 10.56 13.08
CA ARG A 200 -4.74 11.68 14.00
C ARG A 200 -5.90 12.66 14.01
N THR A 201 -6.55 12.85 12.86
CA THR A 201 -7.60 13.87 12.70
C THR A 201 -9.01 13.31 12.84
N ASP A 202 -9.25 12.07 12.42
CA ASP A 202 -10.55 11.41 12.38
C ASP A 202 -10.43 9.90 12.65
N PRO A 203 -9.96 9.50 13.87
CA PRO A 203 -9.78 8.09 14.19
C PRO A 203 -11.14 7.36 14.22
N PRO A 204 -11.17 6.08 13.84
CA PRO A 204 -12.36 5.25 14.02
C PRO A 204 -12.82 5.21 15.46
N ALA A 205 -14.14 5.12 15.68
CA ALA A 205 -14.66 4.83 17.01
C ALA A 205 -14.03 3.53 17.55
N ASP A 206 -13.72 3.50 18.83
CA ASP A 206 -13.06 2.34 19.47
C ASP A 206 -11.70 1.92 18.88
N PHE A 207 -10.98 2.86 18.25
CA PHE A 207 -9.70 2.58 17.57
C PHE A 207 -8.75 1.68 18.39
N GLY A 208 -8.55 2.00 19.68
CA GLY A 208 -7.67 1.20 20.55
C GLY A 208 -8.12 -0.26 20.71
N ARG A 209 -9.42 -0.53 20.77
CA ARG A 209 -9.99 -1.88 20.84
C ARG A 209 -9.74 -2.62 19.52
N LEU A 210 -10.04 -1.99 18.38
CA LEU A 210 -9.83 -2.56 17.05
C LEU A 210 -8.37 -2.95 16.81
N VAL A 211 -7.43 -2.09 17.18
CA VAL A 211 -5.98 -2.39 17.10
C VAL A 211 -5.58 -3.58 17.99
N ALA A 212 -6.17 -3.70 19.20
CA ALA A 212 -5.89 -4.83 20.07
C ALA A 212 -6.44 -6.16 19.50
N GLU A 213 -7.65 -6.13 18.94
CA GLU A 213 -8.28 -7.28 18.27
C GLU A 213 -7.47 -7.72 17.03
N ASP A 214 -7.08 -6.79 16.17
CA ASP A 214 -6.21 -7.06 15.01
C ASP A 214 -4.90 -7.71 15.43
N ARG A 215 -4.28 -7.19 16.50
CA ARG A 215 -3.02 -7.75 17.03
C ARG A 215 -3.18 -9.18 17.54
N GLU A 216 -4.24 -9.46 18.29
CA GLU A 216 -4.51 -10.80 18.81
C GLU A 216 -4.76 -11.79 17.68
N TYR A 217 -5.57 -11.39 16.69
CA TYR A 217 -5.84 -12.20 15.51
C TYR A 217 -4.56 -12.47 14.70
N PHE A 218 -3.77 -11.43 14.42
CA PHE A 218 -2.51 -11.56 13.69
C PHE A 218 -1.53 -12.53 14.42
N ARG A 219 -1.40 -12.40 15.73
CA ARG A 219 -0.54 -13.29 16.52
C ARG A 219 -1.02 -14.74 16.50
N ALA A 220 -2.32 -14.97 16.60
CA ALA A 220 -2.89 -16.31 16.51
C ALA A 220 -2.70 -16.96 15.13
N LYS A 221 -2.65 -16.14 14.06
CA LYS A 221 -2.45 -16.61 12.69
C LYS A 221 -0.99 -16.96 12.37
N TRP A 222 -0.03 -16.23 12.92
CA TRP A 222 1.36 -16.28 12.46
C TRP A 222 2.40 -16.65 13.50
N LEU A 223 2.11 -16.54 14.80
CA LEU A 223 3.05 -16.74 15.90
C LEU A 223 2.61 -17.85 16.84
#